data_d6ed15730ea6729fbcf4ecaa551be8b3
#
_entry.id   d6ed15730ea6729fbcf4ecaa551be8b3
#
_cell.length_a   1.000
_cell.length_b   1.000
_cell.length_c   1.000
_cell.angle_alpha   90.00
_cell.angle_beta   90.00
_cell.angle_gamma   90.00
#
_symmetry.space_group_name_H-M   'P 1'
#
loop_
_entity.id
_entity.type
_entity.pdbx_description
1 polymer ?
#
loop_
_entity_poly.entity_id
_entity_poly.type
_entity_poly.pdbx_seq_one_letter_code
_entity_poly.pdbx_strand_id
1 'polypeptide(L)'
;MNFLNNFNNSKNIRFKSFEETLKICIKRKHKIIVETGTARGKTKFFFFNQYNWKDGMSTPMFAEYAKYVGGKLYTCDISKKNINNAKKFTSKYSEYIKFNVQNSVEFLEKFEGIIDLLYLDSLDGHDPIAASNHQL
;
A
#
# COMPACT_ATOMS: atom_id res chain seq x y z
N MET A 1 18.53 5.52 0.44
CA MET A 1 17.20 5.38 -0.18
C MET A 1 16.56 6.75 -0.38
N ASN A 2 16.95 7.42 -1.46
CA ASN A 2 16.43 8.78 -1.71
C ASN A 2 15.01 8.81 -2.27
N PHE A 3 14.54 7.69 -2.79
CA PHE A 3 13.21 7.63 -3.40
C PHE A 3 12.06 7.83 -2.41
N LEU A 4 12.31 7.69 -1.11
CA LEU A 4 11.30 7.90 -0.08
C LEU A 4 11.35 9.29 0.56
N ASN A 5 12.24 10.18 0.13
CA ASN A 5 12.42 11.47 0.79
C ASN A 5 11.13 12.30 0.86
N ASN A 6 10.28 12.21 -0.17
CA ASN A 6 9.01 12.95 -0.21
C ASN A 6 8.02 12.50 0.86
N PHE A 7 8.21 11.32 1.43
CA PHE A 7 7.32 10.77 2.45
C PHE A 7 7.85 10.98 3.86
N ASN A 8 9.08 11.50 4.00
CA ASN A 8 9.71 11.73 5.30
C ASN A 8 9.32 13.09 5.85
N ASN A 9 8.22 13.14 6.58
CA ASN A 9 7.77 14.37 7.24
C ASN A 9 7.09 14.03 8.57
N SER A 10 6.89 15.04 9.41
CA SER A 10 6.34 14.86 10.76
C SER A 10 4.93 14.31 10.80
N LYS A 11 4.17 14.44 9.70
CA LYS A 11 2.80 13.93 9.60
C LYS A 11 2.76 12.45 9.29
N ASN A 12 3.81 11.91 8.69
CA ASN A 12 3.91 10.50 8.34
C ASN A 12 4.54 9.72 9.49
N ILE A 13 3.74 9.39 10.49
CA ILE A 13 4.21 8.74 11.72
C ILE A 13 4.73 7.33 11.48
N ARG A 14 4.34 6.69 10.39
CA ARG A 14 4.76 5.32 10.03
C ARG A 14 5.99 5.30 9.15
N PHE A 15 6.52 6.45 8.76
CA PHE A 15 7.62 6.53 7.78
C PHE A 15 8.81 5.67 8.19
N LYS A 16 9.23 5.77 9.44
CA LYS A 16 10.42 5.05 9.89
C LYS A 16 10.26 3.54 9.80
N SER A 17 9.09 3.02 10.14
CA SER A 17 8.79 1.58 10.01
C SER A 17 8.83 1.14 8.56
N PHE A 18 8.26 1.91 7.65
CA PHE A 18 8.31 1.63 6.22
C PHE A 18 9.74 1.68 5.69
N GLU A 19 10.49 2.68 6.09
CA GLU A 19 11.89 2.82 5.67
C GLU A 19 12.71 1.60 6.07
N GLU A 20 12.62 1.17 7.33
CA GLU A 20 13.34 0.00 7.81
C GLU A 20 12.93 -1.28 7.09
N THR A 21 11.62 -1.45 6.88
CA THR A 21 11.09 -2.59 6.14
C THR A 21 11.63 -2.62 4.71
N LEU A 22 11.61 -1.49 4.03
CA LEU A 22 12.05 -1.42 2.63
C LEU A 22 13.58 -1.57 2.50
N LYS A 23 14.35 -1.14 3.50
CA LYS A 23 15.78 -1.43 3.55
C LYS A 23 16.05 -2.93 3.58
N ILE A 24 15.29 -3.67 4.37
CA ILE A 24 15.38 -5.14 4.42
C ILE A 24 14.99 -5.75 3.07
N CYS A 25 13.94 -5.24 2.45
CA CYS A 25 13.48 -5.70 1.14
C CYS A 25 14.56 -5.50 0.06
N ILE A 26 15.25 -4.36 0.06
CA ILE A 26 16.35 -4.10 -0.86
C ILE A 26 17.47 -5.12 -0.65
N LYS A 27 17.88 -5.32 0.60
CA LYS A 27 18.94 -6.26 0.96
C LYS A 27 18.62 -7.67 0.49
N ARG A 28 17.35 -8.08 0.58
CA ARG A 28 16.89 -9.41 0.19
C ARG A 28 16.45 -9.50 -1.28
N LYS A 29 16.55 -8.41 -2.02
CA LYS A 29 16.16 -8.33 -3.43
C LYS A 29 14.69 -8.67 -3.66
N HIS A 30 13.83 -8.24 -2.75
CA HIS A 30 12.38 -8.43 -2.84
C HIS A 30 11.81 -7.54 -3.94
N LYS A 31 10.94 -8.09 -4.78
CA LYS A 31 10.34 -7.37 -5.92
C LYS A 31 8.82 -7.41 -5.94
N ILE A 32 8.20 -8.41 -5.33
CA ILE A 32 6.75 -8.57 -5.37
C ILE A 32 6.15 -8.21 -4.03
N ILE A 33 5.38 -7.13 -4.03
CA ILE A 33 4.71 -6.61 -2.83
C ILE A 33 3.23 -6.77 -3.01
N VAL A 34 2.57 -7.29 -1.99
CA VAL A 34 1.11 -7.39 -1.93
C VAL A 34 0.62 -6.56 -0.76
N GLU A 35 -0.31 -5.66 -1.04
CA GLU A 35 -0.95 -4.81 -0.04
C GLU A 35 -2.45 -5.07 -0.03
N THR A 36 -3.01 -5.32 1.14
CA THR A 36 -4.46 -5.36 1.31
C THR A 36 -4.91 -4.11 2.06
N GLY A 37 -5.91 -3.42 1.51
CA GLY A 37 -6.33 -2.12 2.01
C GLY A 37 -5.53 -1.01 1.35
N THR A 38 -5.95 -0.64 0.15
CA THR A 38 -5.29 0.41 -0.63
C THR A 38 -5.36 1.75 0.10
N ALA A 39 -4.22 2.42 0.24
CA ALA A 39 -4.17 3.73 0.86
C ALA A 39 -4.95 4.76 0.03
N ARG A 40 -5.78 5.54 0.69
CA ARG A 40 -6.62 6.54 0.02
C ARG A 40 -5.83 7.70 -0.56
N GLY A 41 -4.66 7.99 0.01
CA GLY A 41 -3.73 9.01 -0.45
C GLY A 41 -4.16 10.43 -0.15
N LYS A 42 -5.31 10.84 -0.64
CA LYS A 42 -5.87 12.17 -0.44
C LYS A 42 -7.23 12.10 0.21
N THR A 43 -7.45 12.94 1.22
CA THR A 43 -8.74 13.14 1.83
C THR A 43 -9.33 14.44 1.29
N LYS A 44 -10.56 14.36 0.79
CA LYS A 44 -11.27 15.56 0.37
C LYS A 44 -11.91 16.18 1.61
N PHE A 45 -11.45 17.36 1.99
CA PHE A 45 -11.99 18.09 3.13
C PHE A 45 -12.32 19.51 2.67
N PHE A 46 -13.60 19.90 2.76
CA PHE A 46 -14.14 21.13 2.19
C PHE A 46 -13.82 21.23 0.70
N PHE A 47 -13.00 22.20 0.30
CA PHE A 47 -12.62 22.43 -1.10
C PHE A 47 -11.20 21.98 -1.42
N PHE A 48 -10.53 21.31 -0.47
CA PHE A 48 -9.12 20.96 -0.61
C PHE A 48 -8.93 19.45 -0.54
N ASN A 49 -8.09 18.94 -1.42
CA ASN A 49 -7.60 17.58 -1.36
C ASN A 49 -6.29 17.58 -0.58
N GLN A 50 -6.25 16.86 0.55
CA GLN A 50 -5.05 16.74 1.37
C GLN A 50 -4.64 15.29 1.47
N TYR A 51 -3.33 15.04 1.57
CA TYR A 51 -2.82 13.71 1.83
C TYR A 51 -3.22 13.26 3.22
N ASN A 52 -3.72 12.02 3.31
CA ASN A 52 -4.09 11.44 4.59
C ASN A 52 -2.88 10.74 5.22
N TRP A 53 -2.01 11.50 5.83
CA TRP A 53 -0.78 10.99 6.43
C TRP A 53 -1.04 10.08 7.63
N LYS A 54 -2.19 10.20 8.30
CA LYS A 54 -2.54 9.37 9.46
C LYS A 54 -2.87 7.94 9.06
N ASP A 55 -3.59 7.76 7.96
CA ASP A 55 -3.93 6.44 7.43
C ASP A 55 -2.77 5.82 6.65
N GLY A 56 -1.66 6.53 6.63
CA GLY A 56 -0.47 6.09 5.96
C GLY A 56 -0.51 6.35 4.47
N MET A 57 0.66 6.42 3.91
CA MET A 57 0.87 6.58 2.48
C MET A 57 1.50 5.30 1.94
N SER A 58 1.00 4.14 2.38
CA SER A 58 1.60 2.85 2.06
C SER A 58 1.62 2.58 0.57
N THR A 59 0.50 2.78 -0.11
CA THR A 59 0.42 2.51 -1.56
C THR A 59 1.45 3.29 -2.36
N PRO A 60 1.57 4.64 -2.23
CA PRO A 60 2.60 5.36 -2.97
C PRO A 60 4.02 5.01 -2.54
N MET A 61 4.27 4.70 -1.26
CA MET A 61 5.61 4.29 -0.83
C MET A 61 6.01 2.95 -1.42
N PHE A 62 5.10 1.98 -1.44
CA PHE A 62 5.37 0.68 -2.07
C PHE A 62 5.50 0.81 -3.59
N ALA A 63 4.75 1.73 -4.21
CA ALA A 63 4.87 1.99 -5.63
C ALA A 63 6.24 2.59 -5.97
N GLU A 64 6.73 3.53 -5.17
CA GLU A 64 8.09 4.06 -5.32
C GLU A 64 9.13 2.95 -5.19
N TYR A 65 8.95 2.07 -4.21
CA TYR A 65 9.84 0.94 -4.03
C TYR A 65 9.81 0.01 -5.25
N ALA A 66 8.62 -0.35 -5.72
CA ALA A 66 8.47 -1.22 -6.90
C ALA A 66 9.15 -0.62 -8.13
N LYS A 67 9.01 0.69 -8.33
CA LYS A 67 9.71 1.40 -9.40
C LYS A 67 11.22 1.33 -9.23
N TYR A 68 11.71 1.55 -8.02
CA TYR A 68 13.15 1.56 -7.72
C TYR A 68 13.81 0.21 -8.00
N VAL A 69 13.15 -0.90 -7.64
CA VAL A 69 13.72 -2.25 -7.79
C VAL A 69 13.32 -2.96 -9.10
N GLY A 70 12.45 -2.33 -9.90
CA GLY A 70 11.90 -2.98 -11.09
C GLY A 70 10.96 -4.12 -10.75
N GLY A 71 10.21 -3.97 -9.66
CA GLY A 71 9.25 -4.96 -9.17
C GLY A 71 7.81 -4.62 -9.49
N LYS A 72 6.89 -5.12 -8.67
CA LYS A 72 5.45 -4.93 -8.85
C LYS A 72 4.74 -4.83 -7.51
N LEU A 73 3.80 -3.91 -7.40
CA LEU A 73 2.87 -3.80 -6.28
C LEU A 73 1.50 -4.28 -6.72
N TYR A 74 0.96 -5.24 -5.98
CA TYR A 74 -0.43 -5.67 -6.12
C TYR A 74 -1.18 -5.15 -4.91
N THR A 75 -2.21 -4.36 -5.13
CA THR A 75 -3.00 -3.81 -4.04
C THR A 75 -4.48 -4.09 -4.27
N CYS A 76 -5.22 -4.35 -3.20
CA CYS A 76 -6.65 -4.59 -3.28
C CYS A 76 -7.41 -3.82 -2.22
N ASP A 77 -8.63 -3.48 -2.56
CA ASP A 77 -9.59 -2.86 -1.65
C ASP A 77 -10.98 -3.25 -2.10
N ILE A 78 -11.89 -3.44 -1.17
CA ILE A 78 -13.27 -3.75 -1.49
C ILE A 78 -13.99 -2.53 -2.08
N SER A 79 -13.52 -1.33 -1.79
CA SER A 79 -14.10 -0.08 -2.25
C SER A 79 -13.55 0.34 -3.60
N LYS A 80 -14.39 0.31 -4.62
CA LYS A 80 -14.04 0.83 -5.95
C LYS A 80 -13.65 2.30 -5.87
N LYS A 81 -14.29 3.07 -5.00
CA LYS A 81 -13.97 4.49 -4.79
C LYS A 81 -12.55 4.68 -4.28
N ASN A 82 -12.11 3.87 -3.30
CA ASN A 82 -10.75 3.93 -2.80
C ASN A 82 -9.74 3.58 -3.89
N ILE A 83 -10.02 2.54 -4.67
CA ILE A 83 -9.16 2.14 -5.79
C ILE A 83 -9.05 3.26 -6.83
N ASN A 84 -10.17 3.86 -7.21
CA ASN A 84 -10.18 4.94 -8.20
C ASN A 84 -9.40 6.16 -7.70
N ASN A 85 -9.52 6.50 -6.42
CA ASN A 85 -8.76 7.59 -5.82
C ASN A 85 -7.26 7.27 -5.81
N ALA A 86 -6.90 6.06 -5.43
CA ALA A 86 -5.50 5.64 -5.41
C ALA A 86 -4.88 5.68 -6.81
N LYS A 87 -5.60 5.23 -7.83
CA LYS A 87 -5.14 5.32 -9.22
C LYS A 87 -4.79 6.75 -9.63
N LYS A 88 -5.57 7.72 -9.16
CA LYS A 88 -5.34 9.13 -9.51
C LYS A 88 -4.05 9.67 -8.91
N PHE A 89 -3.82 9.45 -7.61
CA PHE A 89 -2.63 10.04 -6.98
C PHE A 89 -1.36 9.21 -7.18
N THR A 90 -1.47 7.99 -7.71
CA THR A 90 -0.32 7.15 -8.07
C THR A 90 -0.16 6.97 -9.57
N SER A 91 -0.73 7.85 -10.38
CA SER A 91 -0.74 7.71 -11.84
C SER A 91 0.67 7.58 -12.44
N LYS A 92 1.66 8.26 -11.88
CA LYS A 92 3.05 8.19 -12.34
C LYS A 92 3.71 6.82 -12.11
N TYR A 93 3.06 5.95 -11.32
CA TYR A 93 3.58 4.61 -11.02
C TYR A 93 2.72 3.51 -11.65
N SER A 94 1.82 3.86 -12.57
CA SER A 94 0.82 2.93 -13.11
C SER A 94 1.41 1.63 -13.65
N GLU A 95 2.61 1.68 -14.21
CA GLU A 95 3.31 0.49 -14.73
C GLU A 95 3.68 -0.51 -13.63
N TYR A 96 3.84 -0.03 -12.40
CA TYR A 96 4.35 -0.82 -11.29
C TYR A 96 3.27 -1.28 -10.33
N ILE A 97 2.00 -0.88 -10.57
CA ILE A 97 0.90 -1.20 -9.66
C ILE A 97 -0.20 -1.93 -10.41
N LYS A 98 -0.69 -3.01 -9.81
CA LYS A 98 -1.93 -3.64 -10.22
C LYS A 98 -2.97 -3.47 -9.13
N PHE A 99 -4.05 -2.77 -9.46
CA PHE A 99 -5.16 -2.53 -8.54
C PHE A 99 -6.25 -3.57 -8.72
N ASN A 100 -6.82 -4.02 -7.61
CA ASN A 100 -7.89 -5.02 -7.61
C ASN A 100 -9.02 -4.56 -6.68
N VAL A 101 -10.24 -4.51 -7.20
CA VAL A 101 -11.44 -4.27 -6.40
C VAL A 101 -11.95 -5.64 -5.96
N GLN A 102 -11.57 -6.03 -4.77
CA GLN A 102 -11.82 -7.40 -4.30
C GLN A 102 -11.68 -7.45 -2.78
N ASN A 103 -12.40 -8.39 -2.15
CA ASN A 103 -12.19 -8.72 -0.76
C ASN A 103 -10.78 -9.26 -0.56
N SER A 104 -10.11 -8.83 0.51
CA SER A 104 -8.70 -9.17 0.74
C SER A 104 -8.45 -10.66 0.96
N VAL A 105 -9.35 -11.34 1.66
CA VAL A 105 -9.22 -12.79 1.87
C VAL A 105 -9.30 -13.53 0.54
N GLU A 106 -10.32 -13.20 -0.27
CA GLU A 106 -10.48 -13.79 -1.60
C GLU A 106 -9.30 -13.47 -2.50
N PHE A 107 -8.81 -12.23 -2.47
CA PHE A 107 -7.66 -11.82 -3.25
C PHE A 107 -6.42 -12.66 -2.90
N LEU A 108 -6.14 -12.84 -1.61
CA LEU A 108 -4.99 -13.62 -1.17
C LEU A 108 -5.12 -15.10 -1.50
N GLU A 109 -6.33 -15.67 -1.37
CA GLU A 109 -6.58 -17.06 -1.72
C GLU A 109 -6.32 -17.36 -3.20
N LYS A 110 -6.64 -16.39 -4.06
CA LYS A 110 -6.51 -16.54 -5.51
C LYS A 110 -5.19 -16.01 -6.07
N PHE A 111 -4.37 -15.39 -5.23
CA PHE A 111 -3.11 -14.81 -5.71
C PHE A 111 -2.15 -15.92 -6.11
N GLU A 112 -1.67 -15.86 -7.34
CA GLU A 112 -0.70 -16.80 -7.88
C GLU A 112 0.68 -16.16 -7.93
N GLY A 113 1.68 -16.92 -7.51
CA GLY A 113 3.05 -16.46 -7.52
C GLY A 113 3.62 -16.26 -6.13
N ILE A 114 4.86 -15.81 -6.09
CA ILE A 114 5.59 -15.59 -4.84
C ILE A 114 5.30 -14.18 -4.33
N ILE A 115 5.00 -14.07 -3.04
CA ILE A 115 4.86 -12.79 -2.36
C ILE A 115 6.13 -12.56 -1.54
N ASP A 116 6.88 -11.51 -1.86
CA ASP A 116 8.10 -11.17 -1.13
C ASP A 116 7.79 -10.37 0.13
N LEU A 117 6.83 -9.45 0.04
CA LEU A 117 6.38 -8.63 1.17
C LEU A 117 4.86 -8.55 1.16
N LEU A 118 4.26 -8.87 2.28
CA LEU A 118 2.81 -8.78 2.48
C LEU A 118 2.50 -7.73 3.55
N TYR A 119 1.69 -6.74 3.18
CA TYR A 119 1.24 -5.70 4.09
C TYR A 119 -0.28 -5.76 4.24
N LEU A 120 -0.74 -6.08 5.44
CA LEU A 120 -2.16 -6.27 5.74
C LEU A 120 -2.72 -5.04 6.46
N ASP A 121 -3.52 -4.24 5.75
CA ASP A 121 -4.12 -3.03 6.30
C ASP A 121 -5.56 -2.84 5.81
N SER A 122 -6.24 -3.93 5.49
CA SER A 122 -7.58 -3.87 4.88
C SER A 122 -8.72 -3.84 5.89
N LEU A 123 -8.46 -4.18 7.15
CA LEU A 123 -9.48 -4.23 8.20
C LEU A 123 -9.13 -3.31 9.34
N ASP A 124 -10.20 -2.76 9.92
CA ASP A 124 -10.09 -1.97 11.13
C ASP A 124 -9.80 -2.89 12.32
N GLY A 125 -8.84 -2.52 13.15
CA GLY A 125 -8.44 -3.30 14.32
C GLY A 125 -9.51 -3.47 15.38
N HIS A 126 -10.65 -2.75 15.30
CA HIS A 126 -11.74 -2.95 16.24
C HIS A 126 -12.65 -4.13 15.91
N ASP A 127 -12.47 -4.79 14.78
CA ASP A 127 -13.19 -6.01 14.47
C ASP A 127 -12.23 -7.20 14.62
N PRO A 128 -12.15 -7.80 15.83
CA PRO A 128 -11.17 -8.84 16.08
C PRO A 128 -11.42 -10.12 15.28
N ILE A 129 -12.68 -10.41 14.94
CA ILE A 129 -13.01 -11.62 14.18
C ILE A 129 -12.55 -11.44 12.73
N ALA A 130 -12.90 -10.34 12.10
CA ALA A 130 -12.50 -10.06 10.72
C ALA A 130 -10.98 -9.90 10.60
N ALA A 131 -10.34 -9.21 11.55
CA ALA A 131 -8.90 -9.07 11.59
C ALA A 131 -8.19 -10.43 11.74
N SER A 132 -8.73 -11.31 12.58
CA SER A 132 -8.20 -12.66 12.76
C SER A 132 -8.22 -13.47 11.47
N ASN A 133 -9.30 -13.35 10.69
CA ASN A 133 -9.41 -14.04 9.40
C ASN A 133 -8.32 -13.59 8.41
N HIS A 134 -7.88 -12.36 8.48
CA HIS A 134 -6.80 -11.87 7.62
C HIS A 134 -5.43 -12.37 8.03
N GLN A 135 -5.24 -12.71 9.28
CA GLN A 135 -3.95 -13.18 9.78
C GLN A 135 -3.74 -14.68 9.62
N LEU A 136 -4.80 -15.38 9.37
CA LEU A 136 -4.76 -16.82 9.15
C LEU A 136 -4.59 -17.18 7.69
#